data_a555689e2bd93cedaa0aec3e0ccb9109
#
_entry.id   a555689e2bd93cedaa0aec3e0ccb9109
#
_cell.length_a   1.000
_cell.length_b   1.000
_cell.length_c   1.000
_cell.angle_alpha   90.00
_cell.angle_beta   90.00
_cell.angle_gamma   90.00
#
_symmetry.space_group_name_H-M   'P 1'
#
loop_
_entity.id
_entity.type
_entity.pdbx_description
1 polymer ?
#
loop_
_entity_poly.entity_id
_entity_poly.type
_entity_poly.pdbx_seq_one_letter_code
_entity_poly.pdbx_strand_id
1 'polypeptide(L)'
;VSVFLNTTTPGAATPTFSAKTDFTTGTNPSSVAIRDLNGDGKNDLAVANYGSNSVSILLNTTVTNASTPTFSAKTDFATESGPYAVTLGDINNDGRPDVAATNYTTNKVSQYFNITTPGASTPSFGAVSNYTVGTAPSSVTICDLNGDGKPDMAIGNETTNNVSVFMNVMALGVTPVSFSAKTDLTSSGNTSVKLADFNGDGKPDVVGNSPGSRNAIR
;
A
#
# COMPACT_ATOMS: atom_id res chain seq x y z
N VAL A 1 -0.01 5.09 15.31
CA VAL A 1 0.14 3.66 15.02
C VAL A 1 0.82 2.98 16.21
N SER A 2 0.37 1.74 16.56
CA SER A 2 0.92 0.97 17.68
C SER A 2 1.74 -0.21 17.14
N VAL A 3 2.91 -0.45 17.71
CA VAL A 3 3.80 -1.57 17.37
C VAL A 3 3.96 -2.46 18.60
N PHE A 4 3.85 -3.78 18.40
CA PHE A 4 4.06 -4.83 19.39
C PHE A 4 5.19 -5.72 18.89
N LEU A 5 6.23 -5.93 19.68
CA LEU A 5 7.25 -6.91 19.36
C LEU A 5 6.82 -8.30 19.77
N ASN A 6 7.00 -9.26 18.88
CA ASN A 6 6.74 -10.67 19.18
C ASN A 6 7.83 -11.19 20.13
N THR A 7 7.41 -11.65 21.31
CA THR A 7 8.29 -12.23 22.35
C THR A 7 8.03 -13.72 22.55
N THR A 8 7.29 -14.35 21.63
CA THR A 8 6.93 -15.76 21.71
C THR A 8 8.20 -16.64 21.65
N THR A 9 8.34 -17.52 22.63
CA THR A 9 9.40 -18.53 22.60
C THR A 9 9.13 -19.52 21.47
N PRO A 10 10.14 -19.90 20.66
CA PRO A 10 9.97 -20.90 19.62
C PRO A 10 9.35 -22.21 20.16
N GLY A 11 8.28 -22.69 19.50
CA GLY A 11 7.52 -23.87 19.91
C GLY A 11 6.48 -23.66 21.01
N ALA A 12 6.31 -22.45 21.52
CA ALA A 12 5.25 -22.16 22.51
C ALA A 12 3.85 -22.27 21.87
N ALA A 13 2.89 -22.85 22.62
CA ALA A 13 1.50 -23.00 22.18
C ALA A 13 0.71 -21.67 22.23
N THR A 14 1.18 -20.70 23.01
CA THR A 14 0.54 -19.38 23.19
C THR A 14 1.48 -18.28 22.72
N PRO A 15 1.02 -17.35 21.83
CA PRO A 15 1.84 -16.22 21.42
C PRO A 15 1.96 -15.19 22.57
N THR A 16 3.12 -14.54 22.66
CA THR A 16 3.37 -13.44 23.58
C THR A 16 3.92 -12.23 22.83
N PHE A 17 3.54 -11.04 23.27
CA PHE A 17 3.99 -9.78 22.67
C PHE A 17 4.43 -8.82 23.77
N SER A 18 5.31 -7.87 23.41
CA SER A 18 5.68 -6.76 24.29
C SER A 18 4.47 -5.87 24.59
N ALA A 19 4.61 -4.99 25.58
CA ALA A 19 3.72 -3.84 25.67
C ALA A 19 3.78 -3.03 24.37
N LYS A 20 2.66 -2.37 24.00
CA LYS A 20 2.62 -1.52 22.81
C LYS A 20 3.56 -0.32 22.94
N THR A 21 4.15 0.06 21.81
CA THR A 21 4.80 1.35 21.66
C THR A 21 4.03 2.16 20.63
N ASP A 22 3.59 3.37 20.99
CA ASP A 22 2.77 4.22 20.12
C ASP A 22 3.65 5.25 19.40
N PHE A 23 3.42 5.41 18.09
CA PHE A 23 4.09 6.40 17.25
C PHE A 23 3.06 7.33 16.63
N THR A 24 3.37 8.64 16.63
CA THR A 24 2.50 9.67 16.09
C THR A 24 2.40 9.58 14.56
N THR A 25 1.19 9.68 14.04
CA THR A 25 0.85 9.77 12.61
C THR A 25 0.04 11.04 12.33
N GLY A 26 -0.56 11.17 11.17
CA GLY A 26 -1.62 12.16 10.95
C GLY A 26 -2.91 11.80 11.67
N THR A 27 -3.98 12.55 11.41
CA THR A 27 -5.30 12.32 12.03
C THR A 27 -6.08 11.22 11.32
N ASN A 28 -6.83 10.43 12.10
CA ASN A 28 -7.64 9.30 11.62
C ASN A 28 -6.84 8.36 10.69
N PRO A 29 -5.78 7.71 11.19
CA PRO A 29 -5.05 6.73 10.39
C PRO A 29 -5.97 5.55 10.04
N SER A 30 -6.01 5.18 8.76
CA SER A 30 -6.93 4.18 8.21
C SER A 30 -6.25 2.90 7.71
N SER A 31 -4.99 3.00 7.30
CA SER A 31 -4.25 1.88 6.71
C SER A 31 -2.76 2.02 6.97
N VAL A 32 -2.07 0.89 7.10
CA VAL A 32 -0.60 0.83 7.23
C VAL A 32 -0.05 -0.20 6.24
N ALA A 33 1.05 0.17 5.58
CA ALA A 33 1.87 -0.72 4.76
C ALA A 33 3.30 -0.74 5.31
N ILE A 34 3.98 -1.87 5.13
CA ILE A 34 5.28 -2.15 5.75
C ILE A 34 6.25 -2.62 4.68
N ARG A 35 7.38 -1.93 4.53
CA ARG A 35 8.50 -2.32 3.65
C ARG A 35 9.73 -1.48 3.98
N ASP A 36 10.91 -1.96 3.59
CA ASP A 36 12.15 -1.16 3.65
C ASP A 36 12.10 -0.08 2.56
N LEU A 37 11.92 1.18 2.97
CA LEU A 37 11.78 2.33 2.07
C LEU A 37 13.11 3.07 1.83
N ASN A 38 14.07 2.92 2.73
CA ASN A 38 15.37 3.59 2.63
C ASN A 38 16.52 2.64 2.32
N GLY A 39 16.28 1.34 2.11
CA GLY A 39 17.30 0.36 1.73
C GLY A 39 18.30 0.06 2.85
N ASP A 40 17.92 0.21 4.13
CA ASP A 40 18.79 -0.08 5.29
C ASP A 40 18.59 -1.50 5.85
N GLY A 41 17.72 -2.30 5.24
CA GLY A 41 17.39 -3.66 5.63
C GLY A 41 16.34 -3.77 6.73
N LYS A 42 15.74 -2.66 7.19
CA LYS A 42 14.68 -2.64 8.20
C LYS A 42 13.35 -2.25 7.58
N ASN A 43 12.27 -2.85 8.07
CA ASN A 43 10.94 -2.51 7.61
C ASN A 43 10.46 -1.18 8.20
N ASP A 44 10.11 -0.24 7.34
CA ASP A 44 9.54 1.07 7.64
C ASP A 44 8.01 1.02 7.57
N LEU A 45 7.34 2.10 7.98
CA LEU A 45 5.90 2.24 7.97
C LEU A 45 5.45 3.35 7.02
N ALA A 46 4.46 3.06 6.18
CA ALA A 46 3.67 4.04 5.46
C ALA A 46 2.24 3.99 6.00
N VAL A 47 1.71 5.11 6.48
CA VAL A 47 0.39 5.18 7.13
C VAL A 47 -0.50 6.18 6.40
N ALA A 48 -1.63 5.71 5.86
CA ALA A 48 -2.66 6.58 5.29
C ALA A 48 -3.44 7.26 6.41
N ASN A 49 -3.55 8.58 6.37
CA ASN A 49 -4.23 9.39 7.38
C ASN A 49 -5.46 10.05 6.77
N TYR A 50 -6.61 9.41 6.92
CA TYR A 50 -7.87 9.84 6.32
C TYR A 50 -8.23 11.30 6.67
N GLY A 51 -8.03 11.69 7.93
CA GLY A 51 -8.44 12.99 8.43
C GLY A 51 -7.47 14.15 8.11
N SER A 52 -6.20 13.85 7.82
CA SER A 52 -5.19 14.89 7.50
C SER A 52 -4.78 14.89 6.03
N ASN A 53 -5.41 14.09 5.17
CA ASN A 53 -5.13 14.02 3.73
C ASN A 53 -3.65 13.83 3.43
N SER A 54 -3.02 12.86 4.11
CA SER A 54 -1.59 12.60 3.98
C SER A 54 -1.25 11.11 4.14
N VAL A 55 -0.08 10.73 3.65
CA VAL A 55 0.60 9.50 4.05
C VAL A 55 1.77 9.88 4.94
N SER A 56 1.82 9.34 6.18
CA SER A 56 2.98 9.48 7.06
C SER A 56 3.97 8.34 6.79
N ILE A 57 5.24 8.66 6.60
CA ILE A 57 6.34 7.71 6.53
C ILE A 57 7.14 7.80 7.82
N LEU A 58 7.38 6.64 8.44
CA LEU A 58 8.20 6.50 9.64
C LEU A 58 9.31 5.48 9.34
N LEU A 59 10.56 5.94 9.31
CA LEU A 59 11.72 5.06 9.09
C LEU A 59 12.09 4.32 10.37
N ASN A 60 12.35 3.04 10.26
CA ASN A 60 12.67 2.17 11.38
C ASN A 60 14.12 2.38 11.83
N THR A 61 14.29 2.87 13.04
CA THR A 61 15.60 3.09 13.68
C THR A 61 15.91 2.05 14.75
N THR A 62 15.09 1.00 14.86
CA THR A 62 15.24 -0.05 15.87
C THR A 62 16.60 -0.74 15.73
N VAL A 63 17.33 -0.84 16.83
CA VAL A 63 18.57 -1.61 16.89
C VAL A 63 18.23 -3.10 16.95
N THR A 64 19.02 -3.93 16.29
CA THR A 64 18.84 -5.39 16.29
C THR A 64 18.76 -5.94 17.72
N ASN A 65 17.78 -6.79 18.00
CA ASN A 65 17.49 -7.37 19.31
C ASN A 65 17.05 -6.37 20.40
N ALA A 66 16.65 -5.15 20.03
CA ALA A 66 16.08 -4.22 21.00
C ALA A 66 14.74 -4.76 21.54
N SER A 67 14.50 -4.51 22.83
CA SER A 67 13.24 -4.87 23.51
C SER A 67 12.10 -3.87 23.25
N THR A 68 12.40 -2.73 22.64
CA THR A 68 11.46 -1.66 22.26
C THR A 68 11.72 -1.22 20.83
N PRO A 69 10.68 -1.08 19.99
CA PRO A 69 10.85 -0.53 18.65
C PRO A 69 11.10 0.98 18.70
N THR A 70 11.88 1.48 17.74
CA THR A 70 12.10 2.92 17.55
C THR A 70 11.91 3.28 16.08
N PHE A 71 11.30 4.43 15.82
CA PHE A 71 11.14 4.98 14.47
C PHE A 71 11.54 6.45 14.46
N SER A 72 11.89 6.96 13.29
CA SER A 72 12.08 8.39 13.07
C SER A 72 10.81 9.18 13.39
N ALA A 73 10.93 10.50 13.58
CA ALA A 73 9.76 11.36 13.47
C ALA A 73 9.10 11.15 12.10
N LYS A 74 7.76 11.18 12.06
CA LYS A 74 7.02 11.02 10.81
C LYS A 74 7.36 12.14 9.82
N THR A 75 7.40 11.78 8.53
CA THR A 75 7.38 12.74 7.43
C THR A 75 6.07 12.57 6.68
N ASP A 76 5.29 13.66 6.54
CA ASP A 76 3.98 13.61 5.88
C ASP A 76 4.07 14.03 4.42
N PHE A 77 3.45 13.25 3.54
CA PHE A 77 3.30 13.52 2.12
C PHE A 77 1.81 13.75 1.82
N ALA A 78 1.49 14.92 1.23
CA ALA A 78 0.10 15.31 0.98
C ALA A 78 -0.53 14.45 -0.13
N THR A 79 -1.73 13.94 0.11
CA THR A 79 -2.55 13.21 -0.86
C THR A 79 -3.73 14.07 -1.32
N GLU A 80 -4.57 13.51 -2.19
CA GLU A 80 -5.96 13.99 -2.36
C GLU A 80 -6.78 13.68 -1.11
N SER A 81 -8.04 14.12 -1.05
CA SER A 81 -8.86 14.02 0.16
C SER A 81 -9.29 12.60 0.48
N GLY A 82 -9.16 12.26 1.77
CA GLY A 82 -9.61 11.01 2.36
C GLY A 82 -8.76 9.79 1.98
N PRO A 83 -7.43 9.78 2.17
CA PRO A 83 -6.62 8.59 1.92
C PRO A 83 -7.09 7.46 2.85
N TYR A 84 -7.47 6.32 2.25
CA TYR A 84 -8.12 5.20 2.95
C TYR A 84 -7.25 3.96 3.03
N ALA A 85 -6.69 3.52 1.92
CA ALA A 85 -5.77 2.39 1.85
C ALA A 85 -4.42 2.84 1.29
N VAL A 86 -3.34 2.23 1.78
CA VAL A 86 -1.98 2.45 1.28
C VAL A 86 -1.32 1.10 1.00
N THR A 87 -0.54 1.04 -0.07
CA THR A 87 0.32 -0.11 -0.42
C THR A 87 1.68 0.36 -0.89
N LEU A 88 2.66 -0.54 -0.84
CA LEU A 88 4.04 -0.32 -1.23
C LEU A 88 4.47 -1.33 -2.29
N GLY A 89 5.06 -0.87 -3.38
CA GLY A 89 5.58 -1.71 -4.47
C GLY A 89 6.54 -0.93 -5.36
N ASP A 90 7.48 -1.61 -5.97
CA ASP A 90 8.43 -1.00 -6.90
C ASP A 90 7.79 -0.84 -8.29
N ILE A 91 7.00 0.25 -8.46
CA ILE A 91 6.17 0.47 -9.64
C ILE A 91 7.01 0.79 -10.88
N ASN A 92 8.17 1.41 -10.69
CA ASN A 92 9.06 1.83 -11.77
C ASN A 92 10.24 0.88 -12.01
N ASN A 93 10.32 -0.23 -11.25
CA ASN A 93 11.40 -1.22 -11.31
C ASN A 93 12.80 -0.62 -11.09
N ASP A 94 12.92 0.35 -10.16
CA ASP A 94 14.21 0.95 -9.78
C ASP A 94 14.82 0.32 -8.50
N GLY A 95 14.16 -0.69 -7.94
CA GLY A 95 14.58 -1.41 -6.73
C GLY A 95 14.11 -0.76 -5.43
N ARG A 96 13.41 0.37 -5.46
CA ARG A 96 12.87 1.06 -4.28
C ARG A 96 11.36 0.95 -4.23
N PRO A 97 10.77 0.62 -3.08
CA PRO A 97 9.32 0.58 -2.97
C PRO A 97 8.70 1.98 -3.08
N ASP A 98 7.77 2.13 -4.01
CA ASP A 98 6.94 3.32 -4.20
C ASP A 98 5.68 3.26 -3.34
N VAL A 99 4.95 4.38 -3.22
CA VAL A 99 3.70 4.47 -2.45
C VAL A 99 2.53 4.63 -3.40
N ALA A 100 1.47 3.86 -3.21
CA ALA A 100 0.16 4.10 -3.79
C ALA A 100 -0.90 4.18 -2.67
N ALA A 101 -1.72 5.25 -2.67
CA ALA A 101 -2.77 5.46 -1.68
C ALA A 101 -4.09 5.79 -2.36
N THR A 102 -5.16 5.07 -1.98
CA THR A 102 -6.52 5.39 -2.46
C THR A 102 -7.07 6.60 -1.72
N ASN A 103 -7.69 7.52 -2.43
CA ASN A 103 -8.36 8.69 -1.88
C ASN A 103 -9.87 8.50 -2.00
N TYR A 104 -10.48 8.01 -0.94
CA TYR A 104 -11.88 7.59 -0.87
C TYR A 104 -12.85 8.70 -1.25
N THR A 105 -12.57 9.94 -0.83
CA THR A 105 -13.46 11.09 -1.03
C THR A 105 -13.37 11.67 -2.43
N THR A 106 -12.19 11.65 -3.05
CA THR A 106 -11.95 12.28 -4.38
C THR A 106 -11.94 11.27 -5.53
N ASN A 107 -12.16 9.97 -5.25
CA ASN A 107 -12.23 8.92 -6.28
C ASN A 107 -10.95 8.82 -7.12
N LYS A 108 -9.81 8.91 -6.44
CA LYS A 108 -8.49 8.85 -7.07
C LYS A 108 -7.57 7.89 -6.34
N VAL A 109 -6.48 7.51 -6.99
CA VAL A 109 -5.30 6.94 -6.35
C VAL A 109 -4.15 7.92 -6.51
N SER A 110 -3.47 8.25 -5.40
CA SER A 110 -2.23 9.03 -5.38
C SER A 110 -1.04 8.09 -5.40
N GLN A 111 -0.08 8.33 -6.28
CA GLN A 111 1.13 7.54 -6.43
C GLN A 111 2.34 8.45 -6.31
N TYR A 112 3.37 7.98 -5.58
CA TYR A 112 4.64 8.67 -5.38
C TYR A 112 5.79 7.72 -5.68
N PHE A 113 6.75 8.17 -6.50
CA PHE A 113 8.01 7.44 -6.68
C PHE A 113 8.95 7.71 -5.53
N ASN A 114 9.51 6.64 -5.01
CA ASN A 114 10.51 6.71 -3.96
C ASN A 114 11.88 7.12 -4.53
N ILE A 115 12.34 8.31 -4.17
CA ILE A 115 13.67 8.83 -4.53
C ILE A 115 14.58 8.92 -3.31
N THR A 116 14.25 8.22 -2.23
CA THR A 116 15.06 8.17 -1.00
C THR A 116 16.42 7.58 -1.32
N THR A 117 17.48 8.29 -0.91
CA THR A 117 18.85 7.78 -1.02
C THR A 117 19.01 6.59 -0.07
N PRO A 118 19.62 5.47 -0.50
CA PRO A 118 19.85 4.33 0.37
C PRO A 118 20.55 4.72 1.68
N GLY A 119 20.00 4.26 2.82
CA GLY A 119 20.48 4.57 4.17
C GLY A 119 20.16 5.97 4.67
N ALA A 120 19.39 6.77 3.94
CA ALA A 120 18.99 8.11 4.39
C ALA A 120 18.11 8.03 5.66
N SER A 121 18.27 9.01 6.54
CA SER A 121 17.49 9.16 7.77
C SER A 121 16.15 9.89 7.57
N THR A 122 15.91 10.42 6.37
CA THR A 122 14.68 11.11 5.96
C THR A 122 14.19 10.55 4.63
N PRO A 123 12.89 10.18 4.51
CA PRO A 123 12.34 9.70 3.26
C PRO A 123 12.15 10.86 2.26
N SER A 124 12.32 10.56 0.97
CA SER A 124 12.10 11.52 -0.11
C SER A 124 11.29 10.85 -1.23
N PHE A 125 10.26 11.54 -1.70
CA PHE A 125 9.42 11.07 -2.80
C PHE A 125 9.30 12.13 -3.88
N GLY A 126 9.14 11.69 -5.12
CA GLY A 126 8.88 12.55 -6.26
C GLY A 126 7.51 13.23 -6.19
N ALA A 127 7.20 14.03 -7.20
CA ALA A 127 5.89 14.65 -7.32
C ALA A 127 4.78 13.59 -7.38
N VAL A 128 3.64 13.88 -6.75
CA VAL A 128 2.47 13.00 -6.76
C VAL A 128 1.83 12.93 -8.15
N SER A 129 1.49 11.72 -8.58
CA SER A 129 0.62 11.47 -9.72
C SER A 129 -0.73 10.96 -9.24
N ASN A 130 -1.82 11.55 -9.76
CA ASN A 130 -3.18 11.20 -9.36
C ASN A 130 -3.95 10.59 -10.53
N TYR A 131 -4.53 9.40 -10.33
CA TYR A 131 -5.29 8.67 -11.34
C TYR A 131 -6.75 8.54 -10.89
N THR A 132 -7.70 8.86 -11.78
CA THR A 132 -9.13 8.69 -11.50
C THR A 132 -9.52 7.22 -11.56
N VAL A 133 -10.23 6.76 -10.52
CA VAL A 133 -10.72 5.38 -10.36
C VAL A 133 -12.25 5.37 -10.25
N GLY A 134 -12.84 4.29 -9.77
CA GLY A 134 -14.27 4.27 -9.42
C GLY A 134 -14.56 5.04 -8.13
N THR A 135 -15.83 5.07 -7.72
CA THR A 135 -16.29 5.83 -6.54
C THR A 135 -15.99 5.06 -5.25
N ALA A 136 -15.47 5.81 -4.25
CA ALA A 136 -15.11 5.30 -2.95
C ALA A 136 -14.04 4.17 -3.02
N PRO A 137 -12.84 4.44 -3.55
CA PRO A 137 -11.77 3.46 -3.61
C PRO A 137 -11.30 3.10 -2.20
N SER A 138 -11.43 1.83 -1.82
CA SER A 138 -11.20 1.34 -0.45
C SER A 138 -10.03 0.38 -0.32
N SER A 139 -9.46 -0.09 -1.43
CA SER A 139 -8.25 -0.92 -1.43
C SER A 139 -7.43 -0.71 -2.69
N VAL A 140 -6.12 -0.93 -2.58
CA VAL A 140 -5.18 -0.90 -3.70
C VAL A 140 -4.15 -2.01 -3.53
N THR A 141 -3.78 -2.63 -4.64
CA THR A 141 -2.72 -3.64 -4.69
C THR A 141 -1.87 -3.45 -5.94
N ILE A 142 -0.61 -3.84 -5.85
CA ILE A 142 0.40 -3.71 -6.91
C ILE A 142 0.94 -5.11 -7.21
N CYS A 143 0.90 -5.52 -8.47
CA CYS A 143 1.43 -6.81 -8.94
C CYS A 143 1.52 -6.79 -10.46
N ASP A 144 2.45 -7.54 -11.05
CA ASP A 144 2.51 -7.81 -12.47
C ASP A 144 1.37 -8.74 -12.87
N LEU A 145 0.31 -8.18 -13.49
CA LEU A 145 -0.90 -8.91 -13.86
C LEU A 145 -0.80 -9.61 -15.22
N ASN A 146 0.07 -9.12 -16.11
CA ASN A 146 0.18 -9.62 -17.47
C ASN A 146 1.47 -10.41 -17.73
N GLY A 147 2.37 -10.51 -16.75
CA GLY A 147 3.63 -11.24 -16.86
C GLY A 147 4.70 -10.53 -17.67
N ASP A 148 4.62 -9.19 -17.84
CA ASP A 148 5.61 -8.42 -18.58
C ASP A 148 6.76 -7.88 -17.72
N GLY A 149 6.76 -8.22 -16.42
CA GLY A 149 7.76 -7.82 -15.44
C GLY A 149 7.55 -6.42 -14.88
N LYS A 150 6.44 -5.74 -15.22
CA LYS A 150 6.12 -4.40 -14.71
C LYS A 150 4.93 -4.48 -13.75
N PRO A 151 5.06 -3.90 -12.55
CA PRO A 151 3.95 -3.91 -11.60
C PRO A 151 2.79 -3.03 -12.05
N ASP A 152 1.60 -3.63 -12.11
CA ASP A 152 0.31 -3.01 -12.42
C ASP A 152 -0.42 -2.61 -11.14
N MET A 153 -1.51 -1.86 -11.24
CA MET A 153 -2.35 -1.51 -10.09
C MET A 153 -3.78 -2.03 -10.26
N ALA A 154 -4.34 -2.63 -9.19
CA ALA A 154 -5.74 -2.97 -9.09
C ALA A 154 -6.35 -2.28 -7.86
N ILE A 155 -7.46 -1.55 -8.06
CA ILE A 155 -8.13 -0.73 -7.06
C ILE A 155 -9.58 -1.19 -6.90
N GLY A 156 -9.97 -1.59 -5.69
CA GLY A 156 -11.35 -1.92 -5.36
C GLY A 156 -12.15 -0.66 -5.03
N ASN A 157 -13.27 -0.47 -5.73
CA ASN A 157 -14.14 0.69 -5.59
C ASN A 157 -15.50 0.25 -5.00
N GLU A 158 -15.76 0.69 -3.77
CA GLU A 158 -16.88 0.23 -2.97
C GLU A 158 -18.25 0.64 -3.55
N THR A 159 -18.40 1.90 -3.94
CA THR A 159 -19.69 2.44 -4.39
C THR A 159 -20.00 2.12 -5.86
N THR A 160 -18.98 2.15 -6.74
CA THR A 160 -19.18 1.76 -8.15
C THR A 160 -19.21 0.25 -8.37
N ASN A 161 -18.95 -0.54 -7.32
CA ASN A 161 -18.99 -2.01 -7.39
C ASN A 161 -18.13 -2.57 -8.53
N ASN A 162 -16.91 -2.09 -8.64
CA ASN A 162 -15.95 -2.55 -9.66
C ASN A 162 -14.51 -2.56 -9.12
N VAL A 163 -13.63 -3.23 -9.87
CA VAL A 163 -12.19 -3.11 -9.71
C VAL A 163 -11.65 -2.32 -10.89
N SER A 164 -11.00 -1.19 -10.64
CA SER A 164 -10.26 -0.45 -11.66
C SER A 164 -8.85 -1.03 -11.78
N VAL A 165 -8.46 -1.46 -12.98
CA VAL A 165 -7.14 -2.01 -13.29
C VAL A 165 -6.40 -1.05 -14.20
N PHE A 166 -5.14 -0.77 -13.88
CA PHE A 166 -4.20 0.01 -14.68
C PHE A 166 -2.99 -0.85 -15.02
N MET A 167 -2.78 -1.10 -16.31
CA MET A 167 -1.59 -1.80 -16.79
C MET A 167 -0.43 -0.82 -16.91
N ASN A 168 0.71 -1.18 -16.37
CA ASN A 168 1.93 -0.39 -16.46
C ASN A 168 2.56 -0.57 -17.85
N VAL A 169 2.42 0.44 -18.69
CA VAL A 169 2.95 0.43 -20.08
C VAL A 169 4.27 1.18 -20.22
N MET A 170 4.93 1.45 -19.11
CA MET A 170 6.19 2.18 -19.07
C MET A 170 7.30 1.42 -19.79
N ALA A 171 8.16 2.16 -20.53
CA ALA A 171 9.45 1.62 -20.92
C ALA A 171 10.37 1.54 -19.69
N LEU A 172 11.10 0.44 -19.51
CA LEU A 172 11.96 0.23 -18.36
C LEU A 172 12.95 1.40 -18.17
N GLY A 173 13.03 1.90 -16.94
CA GLY A 173 13.96 2.96 -16.57
C GLY A 173 13.54 4.38 -16.97
N VAL A 174 12.31 4.59 -17.42
CA VAL A 174 11.76 5.92 -17.78
C VAL A 174 10.79 6.42 -16.72
N THR A 175 10.94 7.64 -16.28
CA THR A 175 9.96 8.38 -15.46
C THR A 175 9.43 9.58 -16.24
N PRO A 176 8.14 9.93 -16.18
CA PRO A 176 7.10 9.37 -15.31
C PRO A 176 6.56 8.03 -15.83
N VAL A 177 6.04 7.20 -14.89
CA VAL A 177 5.33 5.97 -15.24
C VAL A 177 4.11 6.30 -16.07
N SER A 178 3.90 5.51 -17.11
CA SER A 178 2.71 5.58 -17.94
C SER A 178 1.86 4.34 -17.69
N PHE A 179 0.60 4.57 -17.31
CA PHE A 179 -0.40 3.51 -17.24
C PHE A 179 -1.30 3.56 -18.46
N SER A 180 -1.81 2.40 -18.86
CA SER A 180 -2.89 2.30 -19.85
C SER A 180 -4.14 3.06 -19.38
N ALA A 181 -5.09 3.29 -20.29
CA ALA A 181 -6.45 3.62 -19.87
C ALA A 181 -6.97 2.55 -18.90
N LYS A 182 -7.65 2.96 -17.84
CA LYS A 182 -8.17 2.00 -16.84
C LYS A 182 -9.18 1.04 -17.48
N THR A 183 -9.13 -0.20 -17.02
CA THR A 183 -10.15 -1.22 -17.30
C THR A 183 -10.93 -1.47 -16.01
N ASP A 184 -12.27 -1.42 -16.10
CA ASP A 184 -13.15 -1.68 -14.95
C ASP A 184 -13.73 -3.09 -15.02
N LEU A 185 -13.46 -3.92 -14.02
CA LEU A 185 -14.03 -5.24 -13.85
C LEU A 185 -15.26 -5.12 -12.94
N THR A 186 -16.45 -5.38 -13.47
CA THR A 186 -17.71 -5.30 -12.71
C THR A 186 -17.76 -6.39 -11.62
N SER A 187 -18.16 -6.01 -10.43
CA SER A 187 -18.35 -6.92 -9.30
C SER A 187 -19.60 -6.50 -8.50
N SER A 188 -19.92 -7.21 -7.45
CA SER A 188 -21.08 -6.89 -6.58
C SER A 188 -20.71 -6.06 -5.34
N GLY A 189 -19.65 -5.25 -5.42
CA GLY A 189 -19.08 -4.42 -4.33
C GLY A 189 -17.67 -4.90 -3.97
N ASN A 190 -16.74 -3.96 -3.78
CA ASN A 190 -15.35 -4.30 -3.45
C ASN A 190 -14.83 -3.43 -2.33
N THR A 191 -14.79 -3.95 -1.12
CA THR A 191 -14.11 -3.30 0.01
C THR A 191 -12.64 -3.71 0.13
N SER A 192 -12.25 -4.83 -0.49
CA SER A 192 -10.85 -5.28 -0.52
C SER A 192 -10.57 -6.05 -1.80
N VAL A 193 -9.44 -5.77 -2.42
CA VAL A 193 -8.90 -6.50 -3.58
C VAL A 193 -7.60 -7.16 -3.19
N LYS A 194 -7.45 -8.43 -3.57
CA LYS A 194 -6.23 -9.23 -3.43
C LYS A 194 -5.96 -9.95 -4.74
N LEU A 195 -4.70 -10.34 -4.92
CA LEU A 195 -4.22 -11.03 -6.11
C LEU A 195 -3.58 -12.35 -5.71
N ALA A 196 -3.90 -13.41 -6.43
CA ALA A 196 -3.26 -14.73 -6.32
C ALA A 196 -3.53 -15.51 -7.60
N ASP A 197 -2.64 -16.41 -7.96
CA ASP A 197 -2.87 -17.40 -9.02
C ASP A 197 -3.75 -18.53 -8.47
N PHE A 198 -5.05 -18.53 -8.84
CA PHE A 198 -6.02 -19.52 -8.38
C PHE A 198 -6.11 -20.74 -9.28
N ASN A 199 -5.74 -20.62 -10.56
CA ASN A 199 -5.87 -21.69 -11.55
C ASN A 199 -4.53 -22.39 -11.86
N GLY A 200 -3.40 -21.86 -11.35
CA GLY A 200 -2.06 -22.42 -11.53
C GLY A 200 -1.44 -22.15 -12.91
N ASP A 201 -1.90 -21.11 -13.61
CA ASP A 201 -1.37 -20.74 -14.95
C ASP A 201 -0.19 -19.77 -14.90
N GLY A 202 0.23 -19.37 -13.70
CA GLY A 202 1.34 -18.45 -13.47
C GLY A 202 0.96 -16.98 -13.54
N LYS A 203 -0.33 -16.65 -13.74
CA LYS A 203 -0.81 -15.25 -13.77
C LYS A 203 -1.62 -14.95 -12.51
N PRO A 204 -1.43 -13.77 -11.90
CA PRO A 204 -2.26 -13.38 -10.78
C PRO A 204 -3.70 -13.10 -11.21
N ASP A 205 -4.65 -13.81 -10.58
CA ASP A 205 -6.08 -13.54 -10.69
C ASP A 205 -6.51 -12.45 -9.71
N VAL A 206 -7.62 -11.78 -9.98
CA VAL A 206 -8.17 -10.72 -9.15
C VAL A 206 -9.32 -11.26 -8.31
N VAL A 207 -9.20 -11.13 -7.00
CA VAL A 207 -10.29 -11.43 -6.06
C VAL A 207 -10.73 -10.17 -5.33
N GLY A 208 -12.03 -9.87 -5.37
CA GLY A 208 -12.66 -8.78 -4.63
C GLY A 208 -13.76 -9.31 -3.72
N ASN A 209 -13.82 -8.85 -2.47
CA ASN A 209 -14.93 -9.18 -1.59
C ASN A 209 -16.11 -8.22 -1.82
N SER A 210 -17.33 -8.75 -1.69
CA SER A 210 -18.57 -7.99 -1.84
C SER A 210 -19.26 -7.82 -0.48
N PRO A 211 -19.38 -6.59 0.07
CA PRO A 211 -20.06 -6.39 1.34
C PRO A 211 -21.59 -6.51 1.25
N GLY A 212 -22.16 -6.51 0.03
CA GLY A 212 -23.61 -6.52 -0.21
C GLY A 212 -24.28 -7.88 -0.20
N SER A 213 -23.53 -8.99 -0.32
CA SER A 213 -24.11 -10.35 -0.29
C SER A 213 -23.63 -11.10 0.95
N ARG A 214 -24.37 -10.98 2.04
CA ARG A 214 -24.18 -11.83 3.24
C ARG A 214 -24.38 -13.34 2.99
N ASN A 215 -24.46 -13.77 1.71
CA ASN A 215 -24.81 -15.14 1.31
C ASN A 215 -23.97 -15.72 0.17
N ALA A 216 -22.76 -15.28 -0.08
CA ALA A 216 -21.93 -15.85 -1.14
C ALA A 216 -20.68 -16.55 -0.60
N ILE A 217 -20.86 -17.50 0.30
CA ILE A 217 -19.97 -18.66 0.41
C ILE A 217 -20.86 -19.88 0.11
N ARG A 218 -20.86 -20.31 -1.11
CA ARG A 218 -21.33 -21.62 -1.52
C ARG A 218 -20.24 -22.33 -2.28
#